data_1e97271f9a69b05782b45d9eb4f0ed8d
#
_entry.id   1e97271f9a69b05782b45d9eb4f0ed8d
#
_cell.length_a   1.000
_cell.length_b   1.000
_cell.length_c   1.000
_cell.angle_alpha   90.00
_cell.angle_beta   90.00
_cell.angle_gamma   90.00
#
_symmetry.space_group_name_H-M   'P 1'
#
loop_
_entity.id
_entity.type
_entity.pdbx_description
1 polymer ?
#
loop_
_entity_poly.entity_id
_entity_poly.type
_entity_poly.pdbx_seq_one_letter_code
_entity_poly.pdbx_strand_id
1 'polypeptide(L)'
;MYRILKVELFKLFREAKTWYAIVAVLIIEFIIFFAAYYQGKTILELLLDNLRQSFYFEGNLLNGNLLLYIVLNSLWFNLPLILMIVSSALITEXYKTGTLKTLMLQAVSKKKLILAKYITSLIFTISILALLMLSSFVLAYSIFGDGDLVVYLGTLNFFPAEDAFSRILLAFFSGTLSMIFFTSVSITLGIILKEPTKTWIASALFLILSSLFIKADFGEIGDYFFPKLTNSWQRFFAYDLDIYGILQDNLLLVGYTILFAVTGIYKFNKTDIG
;
A
#
# COMPACT_ATOMS: atom_id res chain seq x y z
N MET A 1 1.63 -21.02 -18.42
CA MET A 1 1.51 -20.00 -17.35
C MET A 1 2.87 -19.50 -16.88
N TYR A 2 3.74 -20.36 -16.39
CA TYR A 2 5.07 -20.02 -15.86
C TYR A 2 5.91 -19.19 -16.85
N ARG A 3 6.00 -19.59 -18.13
CA ARG A 3 6.78 -18.85 -19.15
C ARG A 3 6.25 -17.41 -19.35
N ILE A 4 4.93 -17.23 -19.37
CA ILE A 4 4.32 -15.90 -19.53
C ILE A 4 4.66 -15.03 -18.33
N LEU A 5 4.51 -15.57 -17.12
CA LEU A 5 4.82 -14.86 -15.87
C LEU A 5 6.29 -14.43 -15.83
N LYS A 6 7.22 -15.34 -16.19
CA LYS A 6 8.66 -15.02 -16.23
C LYS A 6 8.96 -13.86 -17.18
N VAL A 7 8.32 -13.84 -18.36
CA VAL A 7 8.47 -12.75 -19.34
C VAL A 7 7.91 -11.44 -18.80
N GLU A 8 6.73 -11.47 -18.17
CA GLU A 8 6.10 -10.26 -17.62
C GLU A 8 6.93 -9.67 -16.46
N LEU A 9 7.46 -10.51 -15.58
CA LEU A 9 8.37 -10.08 -14.50
C LEU A 9 9.66 -9.49 -15.07
N PHE A 10 10.26 -10.15 -16.05
CA PHE A 10 11.48 -9.67 -16.70
C PHE A 10 11.26 -8.29 -17.34
N LYS A 11 10.13 -8.10 -18.05
CA LYS A 11 9.76 -6.80 -18.64
C LYS A 11 9.63 -5.73 -17.53
N LEU A 12 8.88 -6.03 -16.49
CA LEU A 12 8.62 -5.10 -15.39
C LEU A 12 9.94 -4.55 -14.81
N PHE A 13 10.89 -5.43 -14.49
CA PHE A 13 12.15 -5.02 -13.86
C PHE A 13 13.15 -4.40 -14.87
N ARG A 14 12.88 -4.46 -16.16
CA ARG A 14 13.65 -3.76 -17.20
C ARG A 14 13.08 -2.37 -17.53
N GLU A 15 11.86 -2.08 -17.12
CA GLU A 15 11.24 -0.78 -17.38
C GLU A 15 11.76 0.30 -16.42
N ALA A 16 12.13 1.46 -16.96
CA ALA A 16 12.64 2.59 -16.18
C ALA A 16 11.64 3.05 -15.12
N LYS A 17 10.32 3.01 -15.42
CA LYS A 17 9.27 3.43 -14.48
C LYS A 17 9.24 2.59 -13.19
N THR A 18 9.60 1.31 -13.27
CA THR A 18 9.72 0.44 -12.09
C THR A 18 10.83 0.95 -11.16
N TRP A 19 11.98 1.29 -11.74
CA TRP A 19 13.11 1.84 -10.98
C TRP A 19 12.81 3.23 -10.43
N TYR A 20 12.12 4.07 -11.19
CA TYR A 20 11.66 5.39 -10.69
C TYR A 20 10.70 5.22 -9.51
N ALA A 21 9.83 4.22 -9.55
CA ALA A 21 8.92 3.93 -8.43
C ALA A 21 9.68 3.48 -7.17
N ILE A 22 10.65 2.57 -7.33
CA ILE A 22 11.49 2.09 -6.23
C ILE A 22 12.26 3.28 -5.62
N VAL A 23 12.93 4.07 -6.45
CA VAL A 23 13.72 5.24 -6.02
C VAL A 23 12.81 6.27 -5.33
N ALA A 24 11.62 6.52 -5.87
CA ALA A 24 10.66 7.47 -5.26
C ALA A 24 10.26 7.04 -3.85
N VAL A 25 9.94 5.75 -3.65
CA VAL A 25 9.58 5.21 -2.33
C VAL A 25 10.75 5.39 -1.35
N LEU A 26 11.97 5.02 -1.76
CA LEU A 26 13.18 5.16 -0.93
C LEU A 26 13.52 6.62 -0.62
N ILE A 27 13.32 7.54 -1.58
CA ILE A 27 13.54 8.98 -1.36
C ILE A 27 12.55 9.51 -0.32
N ILE A 28 11.27 9.18 -0.42
CA ILE A 28 10.25 9.61 0.55
C ILE A 28 10.61 9.07 1.94
N GLU A 29 10.97 7.79 2.01
CA GLU A 29 11.43 7.16 3.25
C GLU A 29 12.63 7.90 3.85
N PHE A 30 13.64 8.16 3.03
CA PHE A 30 14.86 8.88 3.44
C PHE A 30 14.52 10.28 3.97
N ILE A 31 13.62 11.01 3.30
CA ILE A 31 13.18 12.36 3.72
C ILE A 31 12.53 12.28 5.12
N ILE A 32 11.70 11.26 5.39
CA ILE A 32 11.06 11.05 6.69
C ILE A 32 12.14 10.87 7.79
N PHE A 33 13.09 9.97 7.56
CA PHE A 33 14.18 9.70 8.53
C PHE A 33 15.10 10.90 8.71
N PHE A 34 15.42 11.60 7.63
CA PHE A 34 16.25 12.82 7.66
C PHE A 34 15.56 13.93 8.47
N ALA A 35 14.29 14.17 8.20
CA ALA A 35 13.51 15.18 8.94
C ALA A 35 13.42 14.83 10.44
N ALA A 36 13.19 13.56 10.75
CA ALA A 36 13.13 13.09 12.14
C ALA A 36 14.48 13.24 12.86
N TYR A 37 15.57 12.97 12.16
CA TYR A 37 16.92 13.08 12.73
C TYR A 37 17.25 14.53 13.15
N TYR A 38 16.94 15.50 12.28
CA TYR A 38 17.30 16.90 12.51
C TYR A 38 16.24 17.68 13.33
N GLN A 39 14.96 17.38 13.18
CA GLN A 39 13.88 18.18 13.76
C GLN A 39 12.94 17.36 14.66
N GLY A 40 13.10 16.05 14.74
CA GLY A 40 12.16 15.17 15.43
C GLY A 40 11.96 15.53 16.91
N LYS A 41 13.04 15.83 17.63
CA LYS A 41 12.96 16.22 19.05
C LYS A 41 12.16 17.50 19.23
N THR A 42 12.45 18.53 18.43
CA THR A 42 11.76 19.82 18.47
C THR A 42 10.26 19.67 18.16
N ILE A 43 9.94 18.90 17.11
CA ILE A 43 8.55 18.64 16.71
C ILE A 43 7.81 17.89 17.84
N LEU A 44 8.46 16.86 18.40
CA LEU A 44 7.88 16.04 19.46
C LEU A 44 7.63 16.89 20.73
N GLU A 45 8.59 17.75 21.09
CA GLU A 45 8.44 18.68 22.24
C GLU A 45 7.25 19.61 22.04
N LEU A 46 7.11 20.19 20.84
CA LEU A 46 5.98 21.07 20.51
C LEU A 46 4.63 20.32 20.58
N LEU A 47 4.59 19.09 20.09
CA LEU A 47 3.37 18.28 20.10
C LEU A 47 2.98 17.86 21.54
N LEU A 48 3.96 17.61 22.39
CA LEU A 48 3.74 17.14 23.76
C LEU A 48 3.60 18.29 24.78
N ASP A 49 3.83 19.55 24.39
CA ASP A 49 3.86 20.69 25.31
C ASP A 49 2.57 20.80 26.14
N ASN A 50 1.43 20.65 25.51
CA ASN A 50 0.13 20.68 26.18
C ASN A 50 -0.09 19.46 27.10
N LEU A 51 0.45 18.30 26.72
CA LEU A 51 0.31 17.06 27.49
C LEU A 51 1.23 17.02 28.70
N ARG A 52 2.37 17.71 28.63
CA ARG A 52 3.35 17.81 29.76
C ARG A 52 2.78 18.54 30.97
N GLN A 53 1.72 19.31 30.80
CA GLN A 53 1.02 19.93 31.94
C GLN A 53 0.29 18.91 32.81
N SER A 54 -0.10 17.77 32.23
CA SER A 54 -0.89 16.73 32.90
C SER A 54 -0.16 15.40 33.05
N PHE A 55 0.89 15.17 32.25
CA PHE A 55 1.60 13.90 32.18
C PHE A 55 3.12 14.12 32.23
N TYR A 56 3.80 13.25 32.93
CA TYR A 56 5.27 13.18 32.96
C TYR A 56 5.72 12.07 32.02
N PHE A 57 6.49 12.44 31.00
CA PHE A 57 7.03 11.48 30.03
C PHE A 57 8.50 11.19 30.37
N GLU A 58 8.80 9.93 30.63
CA GLU A 58 10.15 9.45 30.93
C GLU A 58 10.66 8.62 29.75
N GLY A 59 11.95 8.72 29.46
CA GLY A 59 12.60 7.96 28.41
C GLY A 59 12.67 8.69 27.08
N ASN A 60 13.12 7.99 26.07
CA ASN A 60 13.29 8.52 24.72
C ASN A 60 12.06 8.19 23.86
N LEU A 61 11.17 9.15 23.70
CA LEU A 61 9.96 9.01 22.89
C LEU A 61 10.26 9.04 21.40
N LEU A 62 11.38 9.65 20.98
CA LEU A 62 11.81 9.65 19.57
C LEU A 62 12.67 8.40 19.33
N ASN A 63 12.03 7.29 19.07
CA ASN A 63 12.65 5.97 18.92
C ASN A 63 12.23 5.29 17.63
N GLY A 64 12.80 4.12 17.34
CA GLY A 64 12.55 3.38 16.09
C GLY A 64 11.09 3.00 15.88
N ASN A 65 10.38 2.61 16.94
CA ASN A 65 8.97 2.23 16.85
C ASN A 65 8.09 3.43 16.43
N LEU A 66 8.37 4.62 16.98
CA LEU A 66 7.66 5.83 16.56
C LEU A 66 7.96 6.16 15.10
N LEU A 67 9.21 6.02 14.65
CA LEU A 67 9.59 6.27 13.26
C LEU A 67 8.90 5.32 12.29
N LEU A 68 8.82 4.04 12.63
CA LEU A 68 8.11 3.04 11.82
C LEU A 68 6.63 3.37 11.70
N TYR A 69 6.00 3.81 12.79
CA TYR A 69 4.60 4.27 12.80
C TYR A 69 4.43 5.50 11.90
N ILE A 70 5.36 6.45 11.94
CA ILE A 70 5.34 7.66 11.09
C ILE A 70 5.50 7.26 9.61
N VAL A 71 6.40 6.33 9.29
CA VAL A 71 6.60 5.83 7.91
C VAL A 71 5.29 5.23 7.38
N LEU A 72 4.64 4.35 8.15
CA LEU A 72 3.36 3.74 7.77
C LEU A 72 2.32 4.83 7.45
N ASN A 73 2.17 5.82 8.31
CA ASN A 73 1.17 6.89 8.13
C ASN A 73 1.51 7.81 6.95
N SER A 74 2.78 8.19 6.79
CA SER A 74 3.23 9.16 5.77
C SER A 74 3.14 8.57 4.36
N LEU A 75 3.44 7.29 4.20
CA LEU A 75 3.44 6.62 2.91
C LEU A 75 2.05 6.12 2.50
N TRP A 76 1.07 6.12 3.40
CA TRP A 76 -0.23 5.49 3.18
C TRP A 76 -1.02 6.07 2.00
N PHE A 77 -0.78 7.32 1.63
CA PHE A 77 -1.41 7.94 0.46
C PHE A 77 -0.50 7.85 -0.78
N ASN A 78 0.79 8.13 -0.62
CA ASN A 78 1.74 8.21 -1.74
C ASN A 78 2.06 6.83 -2.32
N LEU A 79 2.21 5.84 -1.45
CA LEU A 79 2.62 4.48 -1.83
C LEU A 79 1.59 3.81 -2.76
N PRO A 80 0.27 3.76 -2.42
CA PRO A 80 -0.68 3.13 -3.33
C PRO A 80 -0.73 3.84 -4.69
N LEU A 81 -0.59 5.16 -4.75
CA LEU A 81 -0.58 5.89 -6.01
C LEU A 81 0.58 5.44 -6.91
N ILE A 82 1.79 5.36 -6.35
CA ILE A 82 2.99 4.91 -7.07
C ILE A 82 2.78 3.47 -7.60
N LEU A 83 2.30 2.58 -6.72
CA LEU A 83 2.06 1.17 -7.06
C LEU A 83 0.98 1.02 -8.15
N MET A 84 -0.09 1.81 -8.07
CA MET A 84 -1.19 1.81 -9.05
C MET A 84 -0.71 2.24 -10.44
N ILE A 85 0.17 3.25 -10.52
CA ILE A 85 0.75 3.73 -11.79
C ILE A 85 1.55 2.61 -12.45
N VAL A 86 2.46 1.96 -11.73
CA VAL A 86 3.29 0.87 -12.27
C VAL A 86 2.43 -0.34 -12.65
N SER A 87 1.49 -0.73 -11.78
CA SER A 87 0.63 -1.90 -12.01
C SER A 87 -0.28 -1.73 -13.22
N SER A 88 -0.91 -0.57 -13.38
CA SER A 88 -1.76 -0.30 -14.55
C SER A 88 -0.96 -0.27 -15.85
N ALA A 89 0.30 0.19 -15.79
CA ALA A 89 1.18 0.22 -16.97
C ALA A 89 1.41 -1.17 -17.56
N LEU A 90 1.35 -2.22 -16.74
CA LEU A 90 1.47 -3.62 -17.23
C LEU A 90 0.47 -3.94 -18.35
N ILE A 91 -0.68 -3.28 -18.35
CA ILE A 91 -1.70 -3.53 -19.39
C ILE A 91 -1.84 -2.32 -20.34
N THR A 92 -1.82 -1.10 -19.85
CA THR A 92 -2.07 0.10 -20.67
C THR A 92 -0.96 0.37 -21.67
N GLU A 93 0.27 0.07 -21.35
CA GLU A 93 1.38 0.13 -22.32
C GLU A 93 1.21 -0.87 -23.46
N UNK A 94 0.64 -1.99 -23.20
CA UNK A 94 0.39 -2.81 -24.04
C UNK A 94 -0.46 -2.41 -24.93
N TYR A 95 -1.58 -1.69 -24.64
CA TYR A 95 -2.54 -1.07 -25.58
C TYR A 95 -1.89 0.07 -26.38
N LYS A 96 -1.18 0.95 -25.71
CA LYS A 96 -0.54 2.14 -26.30
C LYS A 96 0.44 1.79 -27.42
N THR A 97 1.26 0.76 -27.23
CA THR A 97 2.29 0.34 -28.20
C THR A 97 1.78 -0.63 -29.28
N GLY A 98 0.52 -1.07 -29.17
CA GLY A 98 -0.03 -2.09 -30.08
C GLY A 98 0.52 -3.49 -29.88
N THR A 99 1.45 -3.69 -28.94
CA THR A 99 2.07 -5.01 -28.69
C THR A 99 1.05 -6.05 -28.24
N LEU A 100 -0.08 -5.63 -27.70
CA LEU A 100 -1.18 -6.53 -27.32
C LEU A 100 -1.74 -7.28 -28.53
N LYS A 101 -1.89 -6.59 -29.68
CA LYS A 101 -2.36 -7.21 -30.95
C LYS A 101 -1.38 -8.31 -31.39
N THR A 102 -0.09 -8.01 -31.38
CA THR A 102 0.96 -8.95 -31.76
C THR A 102 0.96 -10.20 -30.86
N LEU A 103 0.76 -9.99 -29.54
CA LEU A 103 0.68 -11.10 -28.58
C LEU A 103 -0.55 -11.98 -28.83
N MET A 104 -1.66 -11.38 -29.26
CA MET A 104 -2.90 -12.13 -29.53
C MET A 104 -2.84 -12.94 -30.82
N LEU A 105 -1.95 -12.58 -31.77
CA LEU A 105 -1.68 -13.38 -32.95
C LEU A 105 -0.90 -14.66 -32.66
N GLN A 106 -0.21 -14.68 -31.51
CA GLN A 106 0.47 -15.88 -31.03
C GLN A 106 -0.53 -16.78 -30.30
N ALA A 107 -0.22 -18.07 -30.15
CA ALA A 107 -1.08 -19.05 -29.48
C ALA A 107 -1.10 -18.86 -27.95
N VAL A 108 -1.37 -17.62 -27.48
CA VAL A 108 -1.42 -17.26 -26.05
C VAL A 108 -2.88 -16.99 -25.66
N SER A 109 -3.35 -17.73 -24.65
CA SER A 109 -4.69 -17.54 -24.10
C SER A 109 -4.82 -16.15 -23.43
N LYS A 110 -5.87 -15.38 -23.80
CA LYS A 110 -6.21 -14.09 -23.17
C LYS A 110 -6.27 -14.20 -21.64
N LYS A 111 -6.93 -15.25 -21.13
CA LYS A 111 -7.06 -15.50 -19.69
C LYS A 111 -5.69 -15.68 -19.01
N LYS A 112 -4.80 -16.46 -19.62
CA LYS A 112 -3.46 -16.73 -19.06
C LYS A 112 -2.61 -15.47 -19.06
N LEU A 113 -2.71 -14.65 -20.10
CA LEU A 113 -1.97 -13.38 -20.21
C LEU A 113 -2.40 -12.40 -19.12
N ILE A 114 -3.71 -12.15 -18.99
CA ILE A 114 -4.19 -11.17 -18.02
C ILE A 114 -3.97 -11.64 -16.56
N LEU A 115 -4.14 -12.95 -16.31
CA LEU A 115 -3.85 -13.51 -15.00
C LEU A 115 -2.35 -13.35 -14.65
N ALA A 116 -1.46 -13.54 -15.63
CA ALA A 116 -0.02 -13.31 -15.41
C ALA A 116 0.27 -11.87 -15.03
N LYS A 117 -0.45 -10.88 -15.60
CA LYS A 117 -0.28 -9.47 -15.27
C LYS A 117 -0.73 -9.17 -13.83
N TYR A 118 -1.86 -9.73 -13.37
CA TYR A 118 -2.30 -9.59 -11.97
C TYR A 118 -1.27 -10.21 -11.01
N ILE A 119 -0.75 -11.40 -11.34
CA ILE A 119 0.27 -12.07 -10.51
C ILE A 119 1.58 -11.26 -10.51
N THR A 120 1.99 -10.70 -11.67
CA THR A 120 3.17 -9.83 -11.77
C THR A 120 3.03 -8.60 -10.88
N SER A 121 1.86 -7.94 -10.90
CA SER A 121 1.55 -6.80 -10.04
C SER A 121 1.58 -7.18 -8.56
N LEU A 122 1.00 -8.34 -8.21
CA LEU A 122 1.00 -8.86 -6.84
C LEU A 122 2.45 -9.07 -6.34
N ILE A 123 3.29 -9.73 -7.13
CA ILE A 123 4.70 -9.96 -6.80
C ILE A 123 5.43 -8.61 -6.64
N PHE A 124 5.21 -7.68 -7.56
CA PHE A 124 5.81 -6.35 -7.50
C PHE A 124 5.41 -5.61 -6.22
N THR A 125 4.12 -5.60 -5.90
CA THR A 125 3.59 -4.94 -4.70
C THR A 125 4.22 -5.52 -3.43
N ILE A 126 4.23 -6.85 -3.30
CA ILE A 126 4.84 -7.53 -2.16
C ILE A 126 6.35 -7.20 -2.08
N SER A 127 7.05 -7.18 -3.23
CA SER A 127 8.50 -6.87 -3.25
C SER A 127 8.79 -5.44 -2.77
N ILE A 128 7.97 -4.46 -3.20
CA ILE A 128 8.12 -3.06 -2.76
C ILE A 128 7.83 -2.94 -1.25
N LEU A 129 6.76 -3.56 -0.77
CA LEU A 129 6.43 -3.51 0.66
C LEU A 129 7.48 -4.22 1.52
N ALA A 130 8.01 -5.36 1.05
CA ALA A 130 9.11 -6.07 1.74
C ALA A 130 10.38 -5.20 1.77
N LEU A 131 10.72 -4.56 0.65
CA LEU A 131 11.86 -3.64 0.58
C LEU A 131 11.67 -2.49 1.57
N LEU A 132 10.52 -1.81 1.53
CA LEU A 132 10.19 -0.70 2.43
C LEU A 132 10.23 -1.13 3.90
N MET A 133 9.62 -2.28 4.21
CA MET A 133 9.62 -2.81 5.58
C MET A 133 11.06 -3.04 6.06
N LEU A 134 11.86 -3.77 5.28
CA LEU A 134 13.24 -4.08 5.64
C LEU A 134 14.10 -2.81 5.81
N SER A 135 14.03 -1.88 4.84
CA SER A 135 14.80 -0.63 4.92
C SER A 135 14.37 0.23 6.11
N SER A 136 13.05 0.35 6.35
CA SER A 136 12.50 1.13 7.46
C SER A 136 12.94 0.56 8.81
N PHE A 137 12.86 -0.76 9.00
CA PHE A 137 13.28 -1.41 10.26
C PHE A 137 14.79 -1.21 10.50
N VAL A 138 15.61 -1.39 9.45
CA VAL A 138 17.06 -1.19 9.56
C VAL A 138 17.38 0.26 9.93
N LEU A 139 16.80 1.24 9.22
CA LEU A 139 17.05 2.67 9.48
C LEU A 139 16.52 3.10 10.85
N ALA A 140 15.29 2.68 11.19
CA ALA A 140 14.65 3.07 12.45
C ALA A 140 15.47 2.63 13.67
N TYR A 141 15.83 1.34 13.73
CA TYR A 141 16.53 0.82 14.89
C TYR A 141 18.01 1.19 14.92
N SER A 142 18.69 1.33 13.76
CA SER A 142 20.12 1.71 13.72
C SER A 142 20.33 3.19 14.09
N ILE A 143 19.37 4.07 13.77
CA ILE A 143 19.52 5.52 14.00
C ILE A 143 18.88 5.95 15.32
N PHE A 144 17.67 5.43 15.63
CA PHE A 144 16.85 5.91 16.75
C PHE A 144 16.75 4.92 17.91
N GLY A 145 17.20 3.69 17.72
CA GLY A 145 17.17 2.65 18.75
C GLY A 145 15.77 2.14 19.03
N ASP A 146 15.66 1.24 20.00
CA ASP A 146 14.41 0.66 20.44
C ASP A 146 13.74 1.58 21.49
N GLY A 147 12.43 1.39 21.73
CA GLY A 147 11.69 2.12 22.73
C GLY A 147 10.19 1.93 22.63
N ASP A 148 9.51 2.40 23.67
CA ASP A 148 8.05 2.30 23.76
C ASP A 148 7.39 3.20 22.72
N LEU A 149 6.27 2.76 22.17
CA LEU A 149 5.51 3.51 21.17
C LEU A 149 4.33 4.23 21.85
N VAL A 150 4.27 5.53 21.65
CA VAL A 150 3.14 6.35 22.11
C VAL A 150 2.43 6.88 20.88
N VAL A 151 1.15 6.57 20.76
CA VAL A 151 0.30 7.04 19.63
C VAL A 151 -1.02 7.62 20.13
N TYR A 152 -1.56 8.57 19.40
CA TYR A 152 -2.84 9.20 19.70
C TYR A 152 -3.87 8.83 18.61
N LEU A 153 -4.88 8.05 19.02
CA LEU A 153 -6.00 7.64 18.16
C LEU A 153 -7.33 7.98 18.89
N GLY A 154 -7.53 9.27 19.18
CA GLY A 154 -8.64 9.71 20.01
C GLY A 154 -8.36 9.57 21.52
N THR A 155 -7.55 8.60 21.88
CA THR A 155 -6.97 8.38 23.22
C THR A 155 -5.46 8.21 23.09
N LEU A 156 -4.75 8.47 24.17
CA LEU A 156 -3.30 8.26 24.22
C LEU A 156 -3.03 6.78 24.54
N ASN A 157 -2.39 6.09 23.62
CA ASN A 157 -2.09 4.66 23.74
C ASN A 157 -0.58 4.47 23.91
N PHE A 158 -0.19 3.64 24.89
CA PHE A 158 1.19 3.32 25.21
C PHE A 158 1.41 1.83 24.95
N PHE A 159 2.42 1.51 24.16
CA PHE A 159 2.80 0.13 23.86
C PHE A 159 4.26 -0.10 24.23
N PRO A 160 4.55 -1.07 25.11
CA PRO A 160 5.93 -1.47 25.36
C PRO A 160 6.65 -1.88 24.08
N ALA A 161 7.95 -1.71 24.03
CA ALA A 161 8.77 -1.91 22.83
C ALA A 161 8.49 -3.23 22.08
N GLU A 162 8.39 -4.35 22.81
CA GLU A 162 8.13 -5.68 22.21
C GLU A 162 6.73 -5.77 21.59
N ASP A 163 5.72 -5.20 22.24
CA ASP A 163 4.33 -5.17 21.75
C ASP A 163 4.25 -4.25 20.52
N ALA A 164 4.89 -3.08 20.59
CA ALA A 164 4.96 -2.12 19.47
C ALA A 164 5.56 -2.75 18.22
N PHE A 165 6.69 -3.48 18.37
CA PHE A 165 7.33 -4.20 17.25
C PHE A 165 6.36 -5.16 16.57
N SER A 166 5.67 -5.98 17.37
CA SER A 166 4.71 -6.98 16.86
C SER A 166 3.54 -6.32 16.12
N ARG A 167 3.00 -5.25 16.69
CA ARG A 167 1.86 -4.50 16.10
C ARG A 167 2.28 -3.83 14.78
N ILE A 168 3.46 -3.22 14.72
CA ILE A 168 4.01 -2.60 13.51
C ILE A 168 4.19 -3.64 12.41
N LEU A 169 4.75 -4.80 12.74
CA LEU A 169 4.94 -5.90 11.79
C LEU A 169 3.61 -6.37 11.20
N LEU A 170 2.61 -6.59 12.06
CA LEU A 170 1.25 -6.98 11.63
C LEU A 170 0.58 -5.88 10.80
N ALA A 171 0.81 -4.60 11.15
CA ALA A 171 0.30 -3.47 10.37
C ALA A 171 0.90 -3.43 8.96
N PHE A 172 2.20 -3.73 8.80
CA PHE A 172 2.82 -3.86 7.48
C PHE A 172 2.18 -4.99 6.65
N PHE A 173 1.89 -6.14 7.27
CA PHE A 173 1.23 -7.26 6.57
C PHE A 173 -0.20 -6.90 6.15
N SER A 174 -1.00 -6.32 7.04
CA SER A 174 -2.37 -5.86 6.73
C SER A 174 -2.33 -4.76 5.66
N GLY A 175 -1.40 -3.81 5.79
CA GLY A 175 -1.19 -2.75 4.80
C GLY A 175 -0.83 -3.29 3.43
N THR A 176 -0.06 -4.39 3.37
CA THR A 176 0.28 -5.04 2.09
C THR A 176 -0.98 -5.52 1.37
N LEU A 177 -1.97 -6.06 2.08
CA LEU A 177 -3.25 -6.49 1.48
C LEU A 177 -3.99 -5.28 0.88
N SER A 178 -3.96 -4.13 1.56
CA SER A 178 -4.57 -2.89 1.05
C SER A 178 -3.87 -2.42 -0.24
N MET A 179 -2.54 -2.51 -0.30
CA MET A 179 -1.78 -2.16 -1.51
C MET A 179 -2.10 -3.10 -2.67
N ILE A 180 -2.25 -4.40 -2.39
CA ILE A 180 -2.64 -5.42 -3.39
C ILE A 180 -4.05 -5.10 -3.92
N PHE A 181 -4.98 -4.68 -3.07
CA PHE A 181 -6.32 -4.25 -3.48
C PHE A 181 -6.23 -3.07 -4.46
N PHE A 182 -5.51 -1.99 -4.11
CA PHE A 182 -5.39 -0.80 -4.95
C PHE A 182 -4.74 -1.14 -6.31
N THR A 183 -3.70 -1.96 -6.33
CA THR A 183 -3.05 -2.35 -7.58
C THR A 183 -3.96 -3.23 -8.45
N SER A 184 -4.77 -4.09 -7.86
CA SER A 184 -5.78 -4.88 -8.57
C SER A 184 -6.84 -3.98 -9.21
N VAL A 185 -7.34 -2.98 -8.48
CA VAL A 185 -8.27 -1.96 -9.01
C VAL A 185 -7.63 -1.25 -10.21
N SER A 186 -6.38 -0.82 -10.08
CA SER A 186 -5.67 -0.06 -11.11
C SER A 186 -5.50 -0.86 -12.42
N ILE A 187 -5.18 -2.16 -12.34
CA ILE A 187 -5.13 -3.04 -13.52
C ILE A 187 -6.51 -3.13 -14.15
N THR A 188 -7.56 -3.31 -13.36
CA THR A 188 -8.95 -3.39 -13.84
C THR A 188 -9.34 -2.10 -14.58
N LEU A 189 -9.00 -0.94 -14.00
CA LEU A 189 -9.22 0.37 -14.66
C LEU A 189 -8.42 0.45 -15.97
N GLY A 190 -7.18 -0.05 -15.99
CA GLY A 190 -6.34 -0.09 -17.20
C GLY A 190 -6.95 -0.93 -18.33
N ILE A 191 -7.60 -2.04 -17.99
CA ILE A 191 -8.31 -2.89 -18.96
C ILE A 191 -9.52 -2.15 -19.54
N ILE A 192 -10.25 -1.41 -18.71
CA ILE A 192 -11.47 -0.68 -19.11
C ILE A 192 -11.12 0.54 -19.95
N LEU A 193 -10.15 1.34 -19.50
CA LEU A 193 -9.80 2.64 -20.10
C LEU A 193 -8.80 2.54 -21.26
N LYS A 194 -7.97 1.49 -21.27
CA LYS A 194 -7.02 1.15 -22.35
C LYS A 194 -5.96 2.22 -22.66
N GLU A 195 -5.85 3.25 -21.83
CA GLU A 195 -4.98 4.40 -22.10
C GLU A 195 -4.28 4.81 -20.77
N PRO A 196 -2.92 4.95 -20.77
CA PRO A 196 -2.18 5.16 -19.52
C PRO A 196 -2.62 6.40 -18.73
N THR A 197 -2.70 7.56 -19.38
CA THR A 197 -3.01 8.83 -18.68
C THR A 197 -4.41 8.79 -18.03
N LYS A 198 -5.42 8.31 -18.79
CA LYS A 198 -6.78 8.18 -18.24
C LYS A 198 -6.82 7.23 -17.05
N THR A 199 -6.05 6.13 -17.14
CA THR A 199 -6.00 5.13 -16.06
C THR A 199 -5.33 5.72 -14.80
N TRP A 200 -4.25 6.47 -14.95
CA TRP A 200 -3.58 7.11 -13.82
C TRP A 200 -4.49 8.12 -13.12
N ILE A 201 -5.20 8.96 -13.89
CA ILE A 201 -6.16 9.92 -13.35
C ILE A 201 -7.30 9.18 -12.61
N ALA A 202 -7.87 8.15 -13.23
CA ALA A 202 -8.95 7.37 -12.62
C ALA A 202 -8.47 6.64 -11.36
N SER A 203 -7.23 6.13 -11.35
CA SER A 203 -6.63 5.49 -10.17
C SER A 203 -6.43 6.50 -9.02
N ALA A 204 -5.94 7.69 -9.34
CA ALA A 204 -5.76 8.76 -8.35
C ALA A 204 -7.12 9.20 -7.79
N LEU A 205 -8.14 9.38 -8.64
CA LEU A 205 -9.50 9.71 -8.22
C LEU A 205 -10.09 8.61 -7.32
N PHE A 206 -9.91 7.34 -7.69
CA PHE A 206 -10.37 6.21 -6.88
C PHE A 206 -9.72 6.23 -5.49
N LEU A 207 -8.41 6.49 -5.40
CA LEU A 207 -7.68 6.57 -4.14
C LEU A 207 -8.18 7.75 -3.29
N ILE A 208 -8.33 8.93 -3.89
CA ILE A 208 -8.82 10.13 -3.20
C ILE A 208 -10.24 9.89 -2.65
N LEU A 209 -11.14 9.38 -3.48
CA LEU A 209 -12.53 9.08 -3.07
C LEU A 209 -12.55 8.03 -1.96
N SER A 210 -11.74 6.98 -2.09
CA SER A 210 -11.59 5.95 -1.06
C SER A 210 -11.14 6.59 0.27
N SER A 211 -10.15 7.47 0.24
CA SER A 211 -9.63 8.16 1.43
C SER A 211 -10.68 9.06 2.09
N LEU A 212 -11.48 9.75 1.30
CA LEU A 212 -12.58 10.58 1.81
C LEU A 212 -13.68 9.73 2.47
N PHE A 213 -13.97 8.57 1.88
CA PHE A 213 -15.02 7.68 2.37
C PHE A 213 -14.63 6.89 3.62
N ILE A 214 -13.36 6.84 4.00
CA ILE A 214 -12.92 6.23 5.28
C ILE A 214 -13.68 6.87 6.46
N LYS A 215 -13.86 8.19 6.42
CA LYS A 215 -14.50 8.96 7.52
C LYS A 215 -16.00 9.14 7.33
N ALA A 216 -16.56 8.72 6.20
CA ALA A 216 -17.99 8.88 5.94
C ALA A 216 -18.78 7.85 6.75
N ASP A 217 -19.88 8.29 7.32
CA ASP A 217 -20.78 7.42 8.07
C ASP A 217 -21.84 6.85 7.10
N PHE A 218 -21.73 5.57 6.82
CA PHE A 218 -22.69 4.81 6.01
C PHE A 218 -23.49 3.82 6.88
N GLY A 219 -23.53 4.06 8.20
CA GLY A 219 -24.17 3.14 9.15
C GLY A 219 -23.50 1.76 9.13
N GLU A 220 -24.25 0.71 9.41
CA GLU A 220 -23.75 -0.67 9.49
C GLU A 220 -23.11 -1.17 8.18
N ILE A 221 -23.58 -0.67 7.04
CA ILE A 221 -23.03 -1.05 5.72
C ILE A 221 -21.61 -0.52 5.56
N GLY A 222 -21.30 0.62 6.18
CA GLY A 222 -20.00 1.25 6.13
C GLY A 222 -18.85 0.37 6.61
N ASP A 223 -19.11 -0.48 7.58
CA ASP A 223 -18.09 -1.36 8.17
C ASP A 223 -17.64 -2.46 7.20
N TYR A 224 -18.47 -2.79 6.21
CA TYR A 224 -18.16 -3.79 5.19
C TYR A 224 -17.64 -3.16 3.88
N PHE A 225 -17.62 -1.82 3.82
CA PHE A 225 -17.27 -1.09 2.59
C PHE A 225 -15.74 -0.93 2.50
N PHE A 226 -15.17 -1.18 1.32
CA PHE A 226 -13.72 -1.28 1.11
C PHE A 226 -12.91 -0.08 1.62
N PRO A 227 -13.36 1.19 1.61
CA PRO A 227 -12.54 2.28 2.13
C PRO A 227 -12.14 2.08 3.60
N LYS A 228 -13.06 1.64 4.46
CA LYS A 228 -12.74 1.33 5.87
C LYS A 228 -11.80 0.13 5.96
N LEU A 229 -12.05 -0.91 5.14
CA LEU A 229 -11.25 -2.14 5.13
C LEU A 229 -9.79 -1.86 4.74
N THR A 230 -9.54 -0.93 3.81
CA THR A 230 -8.16 -0.56 3.40
C THR A 230 -7.39 0.12 4.53
N ASN A 231 -8.08 0.59 5.57
CA ASN A 231 -7.46 1.25 6.72
C ASN A 231 -7.38 0.33 7.96
N SER A 232 -7.70 -0.95 7.84
CA SER A 232 -7.71 -1.93 8.94
C SER A 232 -6.35 -2.04 9.66
N TRP A 233 -5.25 -1.75 8.95
CA TRP A 233 -3.90 -1.77 9.53
C TRP A 233 -3.75 -0.82 10.72
N GLN A 234 -4.50 0.30 10.78
CA GLN A 234 -4.45 1.24 11.91
C GLN A 234 -5.05 0.65 13.19
N ARG A 235 -5.96 -0.34 13.08
CA ARG A 235 -6.58 -0.99 14.24
C ARG A 235 -5.56 -1.75 15.10
N PHE A 236 -4.38 -2.08 14.55
CA PHE A 236 -3.30 -2.68 15.35
C PHE A 236 -2.75 -1.72 16.41
N PHE A 237 -3.01 -0.41 16.29
CA PHE A 237 -2.56 0.61 17.24
C PHE A 237 -3.67 1.04 18.21
N ALA A 238 -4.82 0.36 18.20
CA ALA A 238 -5.84 0.54 19.24
C ALA A 238 -5.41 -0.15 20.54
N TYR A 239 -5.81 0.41 21.68
CA TYR A 239 -5.50 -0.16 22.99
C TYR A 239 -5.99 -1.60 23.10
N ASP A 240 -7.29 -1.81 22.83
CA ASP A 240 -7.89 -3.14 22.79
C ASP A 240 -7.73 -3.72 21.37
N LEU A 241 -6.90 -4.75 21.27
CA LEU A 241 -6.58 -5.37 19.99
C LEU A 241 -7.66 -6.40 19.60
N ASP A 242 -8.51 -6.01 18.66
CA ASP A 242 -9.56 -6.87 18.10
C ASP A 242 -9.02 -7.64 16.89
N ILE A 243 -8.27 -8.71 17.15
CA ILE A 243 -7.63 -9.54 16.12
C ILE A 243 -8.69 -10.14 15.18
N TYR A 244 -9.83 -10.60 15.72
CA TYR A 244 -10.89 -11.23 14.91
C TYR A 244 -11.51 -10.23 13.94
N GLY A 245 -11.82 -9.03 14.40
CA GLY A 245 -12.34 -7.96 13.55
C GLY A 245 -11.35 -7.57 12.46
N ILE A 246 -10.07 -7.42 12.79
CA ILE A 246 -9.02 -7.10 11.80
C ILE A 246 -8.90 -8.23 10.77
N LEU A 247 -8.93 -9.48 11.20
CA LEU A 247 -8.88 -10.64 10.29
C LEU A 247 -10.10 -10.65 9.35
N GLN A 248 -11.28 -10.38 9.88
CA GLN A 248 -12.51 -10.26 9.08
C GLN A 248 -12.38 -9.15 8.02
N ASP A 249 -11.91 -7.97 8.42
CA ASP A 249 -11.68 -6.84 7.50
C ASP A 249 -10.72 -7.23 6.38
N ASN A 250 -9.61 -7.88 6.71
CA ASN A 250 -8.61 -8.33 5.74
C ASN A 250 -9.16 -9.39 4.79
N LEU A 251 -9.98 -10.34 5.28
CA LEU A 251 -10.62 -11.37 4.46
C LEU A 251 -11.63 -10.74 3.48
N LEU A 252 -12.43 -9.77 3.95
CA LEU A 252 -13.36 -9.02 3.10
C LEU A 252 -12.61 -8.23 2.01
N LEU A 253 -11.49 -7.61 2.37
CA LEU A 253 -10.65 -6.88 1.42
C LEU A 253 -10.06 -7.81 0.35
N VAL A 254 -9.65 -9.02 0.72
CA VAL A 254 -9.23 -10.07 -0.23
C VAL A 254 -10.41 -10.41 -1.16
N GLY A 255 -11.63 -10.51 -0.62
CA GLY A 255 -12.85 -10.72 -1.42
C GLY A 255 -13.04 -9.62 -2.47
N TYR A 256 -12.93 -8.36 -2.08
CA TYR A 256 -12.99 -7.21 -3.01
C TYR A 256 -11.86 -7.28 -4.06
N THR A 257 -10.65 -7.64 -3.65
CA THR A 257 -9.50 -7.79 -4.57
C THR A 257 -9.80 -8.83 -5.66
N ILE A 258 -10.34 -9.99 -5.25
CA ILE A 258 -10.74 -11.06 -6.17
C ILE A 258 -11.87 -10.57 -7.10
N LEU A 259 -12.85 -9.86 -6.56
CA LEU A 259 -13.98 -9.31 -7.33
C LEU A 259 -13.47 -8.40 -8.46
N PHE A 260 -12.57 -7.46 -8.14
CA PHE A 260 -11.98 -6.56 -9.16
C PHE A 260 -11.15 -7.36 -10.18
N ALA A 261 -10.35 -8.32 -9.75
CA ALA A 261 -9.54 -9.14 -10.66
C ALA A 261 -10.43 -9.96 -11.60
N VAL A 262 -11.48 -10.60 -11.08
CA VAL A 262 -12.45 -11.38 -11.88
C VAL A 262 -13.16 -10.46 -12.89
N THR A 263 -13.57 -9.27 -12.46
CA THR A 263 -14.21 -8.27 -13.33
C THR A 263 -13.26 -7.86 -14.46
N GLY A 264 -11.99 -7.61 -14.13
CA GLY A 264 -10.96 -7.27 -15.14
C GLY A 264 -10.74 -8.41 -16.13
N ILE A 265 -10.58 -9.64 -15.65
CA ILE A 265 -10.39 -10.83 -16.50
C ILE A 265 -11.61 -11.03 -17.44
N TYR A 266 -12.81 -10.89 -16.89
CA TYR A 266 -14.06 -11.03 -17.66
C TYR A 266 -14.15 -9.97 -18.77
N LYS A 267 -13.92 -8.70 -18.43
CA LYS A 267 -13.93 -7.57 -19.39
C LYS A 267 -12.88 -7.77 -20.48
N PHE A 268 -11.65 -8.15 -20.10
CA PHE A 268 -10.55 -8.39 -21.05
C PHE A 268 -10.89 -9.49 -22.05
N ASN A 269 -11.48 -10.58 -21.57
CA ASN A 269 -11.86 -11.71 -22.45
C ASN A 269 -12.92 -11.32 -23.49
N LYS A 270 -13.85 -10.43 -23.13
CA LYS A 270 -14.91 -9.94 -24.03
C LYS A 270 -14.45 -8.81 -24.94
N THR A 271 -13.29 -8.22 -24.68
CA THR A 271 -12.78 -7.10 -25.49
C THR A 271 -12.18 -7.63 -26.79
N ASP A 272 -12.65 -7.10 -27.89
CA ASP A 272 -11.98 -7.29 -29.17
C ASP A 272 -10.69 -6.46 -29.18
N ILE A 273 -9.61 -7.13 -29.60
CA ILE A 273 -8.25 -6.57 -29.64
C ILE A 273 -7.84 -6.49 -31.13
N GLY A 274 -8.80 -6.13 -31.96
CA GLY A 274 -8.60 -6.01 -33.38
C GLY A 274 -7.80 -4.78 -33.82
#